data_c285a01b662d73a71a14e946d7182140
#
_entry.id   c285a01b662d73a71a14e946d7182140
#
_cell.length_a   1.000
_cell.length_b   1.000
_cell.length_c   1.000
_cell.angle_alpha   90.00
_cell.angle_beta   90.00
_cell.angle_gamma   90.00
#
_symmetry.space_group_name_H-M   'P 1'
#
loop_
_entity.id
_entity.type
_entity.pdbx_description
1 polymer ?
#
loop_
_entity_poly.entity_id
_entity_poly.type
_entity_poly.pdbx_seq_one_letter_code
_entity_poly.pdbx_strand_id
1 'polypeptide(L)'
;MEVLRQLRVYYQAKLNYLVLSILCLAAATGLGLVYPMLLRKLIDDVIRPGNYGEVVWIAATAVSVVAVKALLQFLHGFFGGRLGNYLAYRLRNACYEKLQFLSFRYYDTAKTGDLMSRLTGDLEAIRNFVGFGFAQLLNLILMVTFGAAVMLSIHWQLTLITMITIPFLAGVALKFESKIHPAFQEMRLALSSLTTAVQENVTGVRTVKSFAREPHEVEKFSLRNERYKDNQIFAATLWSRFFPVMELLASISVAVLLSVGGTLVIKGSMSLGDLVAFFSLIWFIIGPMWGLGFHINNYTQSKASGERVLEILNQPIDVKDKEQAIELDPDQVRGDVRFDRVTFAYGNKMPAVVDIDFHAPPGSVIGFLGGTGSGKSTIIQLLMRAYDVNKGRILLDGQDIRELSVRSLRSQIATVFQETFLFSSSIKNNIAYGMTNVTMEEIIRAAQLAKAHDFIMELPDGYDTVVGERGLGLSGGQKQRIAIARALLKNPKILILDDATSAVDMETEQEIQSGFQEVMRGRTTFIIAHRISSLRHADEILVLNEGRVVQRGKHEELIEIPGPYQDVYRIQYADHLAGALGHEGEGDA
;
A
#
# COMPACT_ATOMS: atom_id res chain seq x y z
N MET A 1 8.52 -3.58 -21.56
CA MET A 1 9.54 -2.55 -21.88
C MET A 1 9.02 -1.13 -21.63
N GLU A 2 7.75 -0.82 -21.96
CA GLU A 2 7.17 0.50 -21.76
C GLU A 2 7.13 0.96 -20.31
N VAL A 3 6.70 0.09 -19.38
CA VAL A 3 6.69 0.36 -17.94
C VAL A 3 8.08 0.76 -17.42
N LEU A 4 9.11 0.00 -17.77
CA LEU A 4 10.48 0.32 -17.36
C LEU A 4 10.99 1.62 -17.99
N ARG A 5 10.51 1.98 -19.19
CA ARG A 5 10.82 3.26 -19.83
C ARG A 5 10.19 4.43 -19.08
N GLN A 6 8.94 4.29 -18.63
CA GLN A 6 8.27 5.32 -17.81
C GLN A 6 8.96 5.46 -16.44
N LEU A 7 9.36 4.37 -15.83
CA LEU A 7 10.09 4.39 -14.55
C LEU A 7 11.52 4.95 -14.69
N ARG A 8 12.07 5.08 -15.91
CA ARG A 8 13.43 5.60 -16.17
C ARG A 8 13.67 6.97 -15.54
N VAL A 9 12.67 7.83 -15.51
CA VAL A 9 12.76 9.18 -14.92
C VAL A 9 13.26 9.13 -13.47
N TYR A 10 12.93 8.07 -12.74
CA TYR A 10 13.30 7.93 -11.32
C TYR A 10 14.71 7.40 -11.09
N TYR A 11 15.37 6.78 -12.11
CA TYR A 11 16.73 6.26 -11.94
C TYR A 11 17.74 6.80 -12.96
N GLN A 12 17.33 7.64 -13.91
CA GLN A 12 18.21 8.17 -14.96
C GLN A 12 19.43 8.94 -14.40
N ALA A 13 19.29 9.60 -13.24
CA ALA A 13 20.39 10.30 -12.57
C ALA A 13 21.52 9.35 -12.09
N LYS A 14 21.25 8.04 -12.01
CA LYS A 14 22.20 7.01 -11.58
C LYS A 14 22.41 5.92 -12.63
N LEU A 15 22.19 6.26 -13.91
CA LEU A 15 22.36 5.32 -15.02
C LEU A 15 23.80 4.80 -15.15
N ASN A 16 24.78 5.57 -14.66
CA ASN A 16 26.17 5.15 -14.56
C ASN A 16 26.34 3.87 -13.73
N TYR A 17 25.55 3.68 -12.68
CA TYR A 17 25.61 2.45 -11.87
C TYR A 17 25.11 1.23 -12.66
N LEU A 18 24.08 1.41 -13.52
CA LEU A 18 23.62 0.35 -14.42
C LEU A 18 24.72 -0.06 -15.40
N VAL A 19 25.34 0.92 -16.05
CA VAL A 19 26.41 0.68 -17.02
C VAL A 19 27.60 -0.01 -16.36
N LEU A 20 28.07 0.49 -15.20
CA LEU A 20 29.16 -0.12 -14.45
C LEU A 20 28.83 -1.55 -14.00
N SER A 21 27.62 -1.78 -13.52
CA SER A 21 27.16 -3.11 -13.13
C SER A 21 27.19 -4.09 -14.31
N ILE A 22 26.68 -3.67 -15.49
CA ILE A 22 26.69 -4.50 -16.70
C ILE A 22 28.13 -4.75 -17.20
N LEU A 23 29.00 -3.74 -17.20
CA LEU A 23 30.39 -3.89 -17.62
C LEU A 23 31.14 -4.86 -16.71
N CYS A 24 30.99 -4.73 -15.39
CA CYS A 24 31.59 -5.64 -14.42
C CYS A 24 31.09 -7.08 -14.63
N LEU A 25 29.78 -7.24 -14.88
CA LEU A 25 29.19 -8.54 -15.14
C LEU A 25 29.72 -9.17 -16.45
N ALA A 26 29.76 -8.40 -17.53
CA ALA A 26 30.28 -8.87 -18.82
C ALA A 26 31.75 -9.28 -18.73
N ALA A 27 32.57 -8.46 -18.03
CA ALA A 27 33.97 -8.80 -17.78
C ALA A 27 34.12 -10.06 -16.90
N ALA A 28 33.33 -10.17 -15.83
CA ALA A 28 33.32 -11.37 -14.98
C ALA A 28 32.91 -12.63 -15.73
N THR A 29 31.92 -12.50 -16.64
CA THR A 29 31.47 -13.59 -17.52
C THR A 29 32.54 -14.00 -18.51
N GLY A 30 33.20 -13.02 -19.14
CA GLY A 30 34.35 -13.25 -20.03
C GLY A 30 35.52 -13.95 -19.31
N LEU A 31 35.88 -13.50 -18.11
CA LEU A 31 36.91 -14.14 -17.26
C LEU A 31 36.52 -15.58 -16.88
N GLY A 32 35.22 -15.90 -16.81
CA GLY A 32 34.74 -17.26 -16.59
C GLY A 32 35.20 -18.26 -17.67
N LEU A 33 35.47 -17.78 -18.90
CA LEU A 33 35.95 -18.60 -20.01
C LEU A 33 37.46 -18.86 -19.95
N VAL A 34 38.20 -18.11 -19.14
CA VAL A 34 39.65 -18.33 -18.99
C VAL A 34 39.93 -19.66 -18.30
N TYR A 35 39.09 -20.11 -17.38
CA TYR A 35 39.27 -21.36 -16.67
C TYR A 35 39.29 -22.61 -17.60
N PRO A 36 38.31 -22.79 -18.53
CA PRO A 36 38.39 -23.84 -19.54
C PRO A 36 39.67 -23.79 -20.39
N MET A 37 40.13 -22.57 -20.72
CA MET A 37 41.36 -22.38 -21.51
C MET A 37 42.61 -22.75 -20.73
N LEU A 38 42.67 -22.44 -19.44
CA LEU A 38 43.77 -22.86 -18.55
C LEU A 38 43.81 -24.38 -18.37
N LEU A 39 42.63 -25.03 -18.28
CA LEU A 39 42.57 -26.50 -18.24
C LEU A 39 43.10 -27.12 -19.53
N ARG A 40 42.72 -26.56 -20.69
CA ARG A 40 43.29 -26.95 -21.99
C ARG A 40 44.83 -26.89 -21.97
N LYS A 41 45.36 -25.70 -21.61
CA LYS A 41 46.82 -25.47 -21.56
C LYS A 41 47.52 -26.41 -20.59
N LEU A 42 46.93 -26.64 -19.41
CA LEU A 42 47.48 -27.56 -18.41
C LEU A 42 47.65 -28.99 -18.97
N ILE A 43 46.66 -29.45 -19.74
CA ILE A 43 46.68 -30.82 -20.29
C ILE A 43 47.64 -30.94 -21.46
N ASP A 44 47.55 -30.02 -22.43
CA ASP A 44 48.25 -30.11 -23.70
C ASP A 44 49.72 -29.70 -23.60
N ASP A 45 50.04 -28.62 -22.83
CA ASP A 45 51.35 -28.00 -22.79
C ASP A 45 52.19 -28.42 -21.56
N VAL A 46 51.52 -28.96 -20.51
CA VAL A 46 52.22 -29.31 -19.25
C VAL A 46 52.20 -30.81 -18.96
N ILE A 47 51.00 -31.40 -18.86
CA ILE A 47 50.86 -32.79 -18.44
C ILE A 47 51.36 -33.74 -19.55
N ARG A 48 50.91 -33.54 -20.81
CA ARG A 48 51.23 -34.39 -21.94
C ARG A 48 52.73 -34.35 -22.30
N PRO A 49 53.41 -33.18 -22.32
CA PRO A 49 54.84 -33.09 -22.57
C PRO A 49 55.71 -33.40 -21.31
N GLY A 50 55.13 -33.46 -20.11
CA GLY A 50 55.84 -33.66 -18.86
C GLY A 50 56.56 -32.42 -18.32
N ASN A 51 56.13 -31.20 -18.74
CA ASN A 51 56.75 -29.95 -18.36
C ASN A 51 56.14 -29.37 -17.06
N TYR A 52 56.34 -30.08 -15.94
CA TYR A 52 55.70 -29.75 -14.66
C TYR A 52 56.13 -28.43 -14.03
N GLY A 53 57.18 -27.77 -14.54
CA GLY A 53 57.61 -26.48 -14.06
C GLY A 53 56.60 -25.33 -14.26
N GLU A 54 55.67 -25.50 -15.26
CA GLU A 54 54.65 -24.51 -15.53
C GLU A 54 53.37 -24.64 -14.65
N VAL A 55 53.20 -25.75 -13.91
CA VAL A 55 52.00 -26.01 -13.08
C VAL A 55 51.75 -24.89 -12.11
N VAL A 56 52.82 -24.37 -11.43
CA VAL A 56 52.73 -23.32 -10.43
C VAL A 56 52.21 -22.03 -11.07
N TRP A 57 52.70 -21.70 -12.29
CA TRP A 57 52.28 -20.49 -13.01
C TRP A 57 50.82 -20.59 -13.50
N ILE A 58 50.37 -21.74 -13.98
CA ILE A 58 48.98 -21.96 -14.35
C ILE A 58 48.08 -21.89 -13.12
N ALA A 59 48.44 -22.48 -12.01
CA ALA A 59 47.72 -22.41 -10.75
C ALA A 59 47.62 -20.97 -10.23
N ALA A 60 48.74 -20.23 -10.22
CA ALA A 60 48.76 -18.84 -9.82
C ALA A 60 47.87 -17.97 -10.73
N THR A 61 47.89 -18.19 -12.06
CA THR A 61 47.03 -17.51 -13.01
C THR A 61 45.54 -17.84 -12.75
N ALA A 62 45.22 -19.12 -12.49
CA ALA A 62 43.83 -19.52 -12.18
C ALA A 62 43.32 -18.85 -10.92
N VAL A 63 44.13 -18.82 -9.85
CA VAL A 63 43.76 -18.11 -8.60
C VAL A 63 43.58 -16.61 -8.84
N SER A 64 44.48 -15.99 -9.61
CA SER A 64 44.39 -14.54 -9.93
C SER A 64 43.12 -14.22 -10.73
N VAL A 65 42.78 -15.05 -11.75
CA VAL A 65 41.57 -14.91 -12.55
C VAL A 65 40.32 -15.03 -11.68
N VAL A 66 40.28 -16.03 -10.78
CA VAL A 66 39.16 -16.22 -9.86
C VAL A 66 39.04 -15.03 -8.90
N ALA A 67 40.14 -14.50 -8.38
CA ALA A 67 40.15 -13.33 -7.49
C ALA A 67 39.61 -12.07 -8.21
N VAL A 68 40.08 -11.80 -9.44
CA VAL A 68 39.59 -10.68 -10.25
C VAL A 68 38.10 -10.85 -10.62
N LYS A 69 37.70 -12.07 -11.00
CA LYS A 69 36.30 -12.41 -11.26
C LYS A 69 35.42 -12.16 -10.03
N ALA A 70 35.86 -12.59 -8.85
CA ALA A 70 35.14 -12.36 -7.59
C ALA A 70 35.00 -10.88 -7.28
N LEU A 71 36.07 -10.08 -7.50
CA LEU A 71 36.01 -8.62 -7.35
C LEU A 71 35.01 -7.98 -8.33
N LEU A 72 35.01 -8.39 -9.59
CA LEU A 72 34.05 -7.88 -10.58
C LEU A 72 32.61 -8.28 -10.26
N GLN A 73 32.38 -9.49 -9.76
CA GLN A 73 31.06 -9.92 -9.28
C GLN A 73 30.61 -9.12 -8.05
N PHE A 74 31.51 -8.82 -7.13
CA PHE A 74 31.21 -7.94 -6.00
C PHE A 74 30.85 -6.53 -6.48
N LEU A 75 31.62 -5.94 -7.39
CA LEU A 75 31.35 -4.61 -7.95
C LEU A 75 30.01 -4.60 -8.71
N HIS A 76 29.72 -5.64 -9.51
CA HIS A 76 28.41 -5.80 -10.15
C HIS A 76 27.29 -5.78 -9.12
N GLY A 77 27.37 -6.59 -8.07
CA GLY A 77 26.39 -6.64 -6.99
C GLY A 77 26.24 -5.31 -6.26
N PHE A 78 27.36 -4.64 -5.97
CA PHE A 78 27.39 -3.35 -5.29
C PHE A 78 26.69 -2.24 -6.11
N PHE A 79 27.04 -2.11 -7.40
CA PHE A 79 26.43 -1.09 -8.27
C PHE A 79 24.96 -1.40 -8.58
N GLY A 80 24.63 -2.67 -8.84
CA GLY A 80 23.24 -3.11 -9.04
C GLY A 80 22.39 -2.87 -7.81
N GLY A 81 22.86 -3.25 -6.63
CA GLY A 81 22.17 -3.01 -5.37
C GLY A 81 21.97 -1.53 -5.06
N ARG A 82 22.98 -0.69 -5.31
CA ARG A 82 22.85 0.77 -5.16
C ARG A 82 21.81 1.36 -6.11
N LEU A 83 21.78 0.94 -7.36
CA LEU A 83 20.80 1.40 -8.34
C LEU A 83 19.38 0.99 -7.91
N GLY A 84 19.17 -0.29 -7.59
CA GLY A 84 17.88 -0.80 -7.16
C GLY A 84 17.33 -0.10 -5.92
N ASN A 85 18.17 0.08 -4.88
CA ASN A 85 17.78 0.77 -3.66
C ASN A 85 17.50 2.27 -3.90
N TYR A 86 18.28 2.94 -4.73
CA TYR A 86 18.01 4.33 -5.12
C TYR A 86 16.67 4.48 -5.82
N LEU A 87 16.35 3.60 -6.77
CA LEU A 87 15.07 3.57 -7.45
C LEU A 87 13.91 3.35 -6.48
N ALA A 88 14.02 2.34 -5.61
CA ALA A 88 12.98 2.04 -4.62
C ALA A 88 12.73 3.23 -3.67
N TYR A 89 13.79 3.90 -3.22
CA TYR A 89 13.69 5.11 -2.41
C TYR A 89 12.93 6.22 -3.15
N ARG A 90 13.32 6.52 -4.38
CA ARG A 90 12.69 7.58 -5.19
C ARG A 90 11.22 7.28 -5.49
N LEU A 91 10.91 6.04 -5.86
CA LEU A 91 9.54 5.62 -6.14
C LEU A 91 8.67 5.64 -4.89
N ARG A 92 9.20 5.17 -3.74
CA ARG A 92 8.45 5.19 -2.47
C ARG A 92 8.08 6.60 -2.07
N ASN A 93 9.03 7.53 -2.15
CA ASN A 93 8.77 8.94 -1.83
C ASN A 93 7.75 9.53 -2.80
N ALA A 94 7.90 9.31 -4.12
CA ALA A 94 6.97 9.83 -5.11
C ALA A 94 5.55 9.25 -4.94
N CYS A 95 5.42 7.95 -4.67
CA CYS A 95 4.13 7.33 -4.40
C CYS A 95 3.51 7.84 -3.10
N TYR A 96 4.31 7.96 -2.03
CA TYR A 96 3.83 8.48 -0.76
C TYR A 96 3.37 9.92 -0.87
N GLU A 97 4.18 10.78 -1.51
CA GLU A 97 3.80 12.17 -1.79
C GLU A 97 2.51 12.23 -2.62
N LYS A 98 2.43 11.44 -3.70
CA LYS A 98 1.23 11.38 -4.52
C LYS A 98 -0.01 10.99 -3.72
N LEU A 99 0.11 9.96 -2.86
CA LEU A 99 -0.97 9.52 -1.98
C LEU A 99 -1.44 10.64 -1.03
N GLN A 100 -0.55 11.49 -0.50
CA GLN A 100 -0.97 12.61 0.36
C GLN A 100 -1.83 13.66 -0.37
N PHE A 101 -1.63 13.81 -1.69
CA PHE A 101 -2.36 14.79 -2.51
C PHE A 101 -3.54 14.23 -3.29
N LEU A 102 -3.77 12.91 -3.27
CA LEU A 102 -4.94 12.32 -3.91
C LEU A 102 -6.23 12.73 -3.21
N SER A 103 -7.28 12.94 -4.01
CA SER A 103 -8.61 13.31 -3.53
C SER A 103 -9.32 12.16 -2.79
N PHE A 104 -10.31 12.49 -1.99
CA PHE A 104 -11.11 11.51 -1.22
C PHE A 104 -11.74 10.45 -2.13
N ARG A 105 -12.15 10.80 -3.36
CA ARG A 105 -12.69 9.85 -4.35
C ARG A 105 -11.81 8.63 -4.57
N TYR A 106 -10.49 8.79 -4.55
CA TYR A 106 -9.57 7.67 -4.68
C TYR A 106 -9.66 6.74 -3.46
N TYR A 107 -9.73 7.31 -2.27
CA TYR A 107 -9.79 6.55 -1.01
C TYR A 107 -11.14 5.88 -0.75
N ASP A 108 -12.23 6.35 -1.35
CA ASP A 108 -13.55 5.68 -1.28
C ASP A 108 -13.53 4.24 -1.82
N THR A 109 -12.62 3.97 -2.76
CA THR A 109 -12.51 2.66 -3.41
C THR A 109 -11.21 1.93 -3.08
N ALA A 110 -10.19 2.65 -2.63
CA ALA A 110 -8.87 2.10 -2.33
C ALA A 110 -8.88 1.28 -1.04
N LYS A 111 -8.31 0.08 -1.10
CA LYS A 111 -8.10 -0.75 0.10
C LYS A 111 -6.71 -0.45 0.69
N THR A 112 -6.64 -0.10 1.96
CA THR A 112 -5.38 0.21 2.65
C THR A 112 -4.33 -0.89 2.49
N GLY A 113 -4.73 -2.17 2.58
CA GLY A 113 -3.83 -3.30 2.40
C GLY A 113 -3.22 -3.39 0.99
N ASP A 114 -3.99 -3.01 -0.06
CA ASP A 114 -3.47 -2.96 -1.43
C ASP A 114 -2.43 -1.83 -1.59
N LEU A 115 -2.72 -0.64 -1.04
CA LEU A 115 -1.77 0.48 -1.04
C LEU A 115 -0.47 0.13 -0.31
N MET A 116 -0.56 -0.53 0.84
CA MET A 116 0.61 -1.00 1.59
C MET A 116 1.41 -2.03 0.78
N SER A 117 0.73 -2.97 0.11
CA SER A 117 1.39 -3.94 -0.78
C SER A 117 2.12 -3.27 -1.94
N ARG A 118 1.54 -2.23 -2.53
CA ARG A 118 2.16 -1.44 -3.62
C ARG A 118 3.40 -0.68 -3.14
N LEU A 119 3.35 -0.08 -1.93
CA LEU A 119 4.47 0.67 -1.34
C LEU A 119 5.61 -0.23 -0.81
N THR A 120 5.37 -1.52 -0.62
CA THR A 120 6.33 -2.49 -0.09
C THR A 120 6.69 -3.55 -1.13
N GLY A 121 5.84 -4.54 -1.35
CA GLY A 121 6.11 -5.70 -2.17
C GLY A 121 6.32 -5.38 -3.66
N ASP A 122 5.51 -4.47 -4.23
CA ASP A 122 5.65 -4.09 -5.64
C ASP A 122 6.93 -3.29 -5.89
N LEU A 123 7.27 -2.36 -5.00
CA LEU A 123 8.54 -1.62 -5.09
C LEU A 123 9.74 -2.55 -4.92
N GLU A 124 9.62 -3.58 -4.06
CA GLU A 124 10.65 -4.59 -3.87
C GLU A 124 10.87 -5.42 -5.14
N ALA A 125 9.80 -5.85 -5.83
CA ALA A 125 9.90 -6.57 -7.10
C ALA A 125 10.58 -5.72 -8.19
N ILE A 126 10.23 -4.44 -8.29
CA ILE A 126 10.88 -3.49 -9.22
C ILE A 126 12.36 -3.31 -8.85
N ARG A 127 12.68 -3.11 -7.57
CA ARG A 127 14.04 -2.97 -7.06
C ARG A 127 14.90 -4.16 -7.44
N ASN A 128 14.41 -5.36 -7.19
CA ASN A 128 15.14 -6.60 -7.43
C ASN A 128 15.38 -6.81 -8.93
N PHE A 129 14.41 -6.52 -9.76
CA PHE A 129 14.57 -6.67 -11.21
C PHE A 129 15.56 -5.65 -11.78
N VAL A 130 15.42 -4.36 -11.44
CA VAL A 130 16.31 -3.31 -11.97
C VAL A 130 17.72 -3.42 -11.39
N GLY A 131 17.87 -3.82 -10.12
CA GLY A 131 19.17 -4.02 -9.48
C GLY A 131 19.93 -5.24 -9.98
N PHE A 132 19.23 -6.35 -10.19
CA PHE A 132 19.86 -7.65 -10.50
C PHE A 132 19.21 -8.40 -11.64
N GLY A 133 17.87 -8.45 -11.71
CA GLY A 133 17.14 -9.32 -12.64
C GLY A 133 17.44 -9.03 -14.11
N PHE A 134 17.51 -7.76 -14.48
CA PHE A 134 17.87 -7.34 -15.85
C PHE A 134 19.30 -7.80 -16.22
N ALA A 135 20.24 -7.60 -15.29
CA ALA A 135 21.62 -8.00 -15.49
C ALA A 135 21.76 -9.53 -15.61
N GLN A 136 20.95 -10.30 -14.85
CA GLN A 136 20.95 -11.77 -14.94
C GLN A 136 20.42 -12.29 -16.28
N LEU A 137 19.37 -11.65 -16.85
CA LEU A 137 18.92 -11.96 -18.20
C LEU A 137 20.00 -11.68 -19.25
N LEU A 138 20.69 -10.54 -19.11
CA LEU A 138 21.80 -10.20 -19.99
C LEU A 138 22.97 -11.19 -19.82
N ASN A 139 23.28 -11.59 -18.60
CA ASN A 139 24.33 -12.57 -18.29
C ASN A 139 24.08 -13.91 -18.98
N LEU A 140 22.83 -14.39 -18.97
CA LEU A 140 22.45 -15.61 -19.68
C LEU A 140 22.78 -15.51 -21.20
N ILE A 141 22.44 -14.38 -21.81
CA ILE A 141 22.77 -14.13 -23.23
C ILE A 141 24.29 -14.09 -23.44
N LEU A 142 25.02 -13.39 -22.56
CA LEU A 142 26.48 -13.32 -22.62
C LEU A 142 27.14 -14.69 -22.43
N MET A 143 26.67 -15.50 -21.48
CA MET A 143 27.21 -16.84 -21.26
C MET A 143 27.03 -17.75 -22.48
N VAL A 144 25.85 -17.74 -23.09
CA VAL A 144 25.59 -18.52 -24.31
C VAL A 144 26.43 -18.02 -25.48
N THR A 145 26.45 -16.70 -25.72
CA THR A 145 27.17 -16.13 -26.87
C THR A 145 28.68 -16.27 -26.74
N PHE A 146 29.24 -15.94 -25.57
CA PHE A 146 30.68 -16.06 -25.33
C PHE A 146 31.12 -17.54 -25.30
N GLY A 147 30.38 -18.42 -24.62
CA GLY A 147 30.65 -19.84 -24.60
C GLY A 147 30.63 -20.46 -26.00
N ALA A 148 29.57 -20.14 -26.77
CA ALA A 148 29.47 -20.64 -28.16
C ALA A 148 30.60 -20.09 -29.04
N ALA A 149 30.96 -18.78 -28.92
CA ALA A 149 32.05 -18.20 -29.70
C ALA A 149 33.39 -18.90 -29.42
N VAL A 150 33.71 -19.20 -28.16
CA VAL A 150 34.93 -19.93 -27.79
C VAL A 150 34.87 -21.35 -28.30
N MET A 151 33.76 -22.08 -28.14
CA MET A 151 33.61 -23.43 -28.68
C MET A 151 33.76 -23.46 -30.20
N LEU A 152 33.16 -22.51 -30.93
CA LEU A 152 33.30 -22.39 -32.38
C LEU A 152 34.76 -22.14 -32.82
N SER A 153 35.51 -21.35 -32.04
CA SER A 153 36.93 -21.07 -32.34
C SER A 153 37.84 -22.31 -32.13
N ILE A 154 37.46 -23.26 -31.29
CA ILE A 154 38.21 -24.49 -31.06
C ILE A 154 37.85 -25.54 -32.13
N HIS A 155 36.56 -25.88 -32.27
CA HIS A 155 36.12 -26.88 -33.26
C HIS A 155 34.64 -26.65 -33.63
N TRP A 156 34.38 -26.00 -34.77
CA TRP A 156 33.05 -25.55 -35.18
C TRP A 156 32.04 -26.70 -35.39
N GLN A 157 32.46 -27.84 -35.97
CA GLN A 157 31.58 -29.00 -36.22
C GLN A 157 31.09 -29.61 -34.91
N LEU A 158 32.01 -29.82 -33.96
CA LEU A 158 31.68 -30.37 -32.64
C LEU A 158 30.72 -29.40 -31.89
N THR A 159 30.95 -28.09 -31.99
CA THR A 159 30.07 -27.07 -31.41
C THR A 159 28.66 -27.20 -31.95
N LEU A 160 28.47 -27.24 -33.27
CA LEU A 160 27.15 -27.37 -33.87
C LEU A 160 26.42 -28.63 -33.40
N ILE A 161 27.12 -29.77 -33.37
CA ILE A 161 26.53 -31.03 -32.95
C ILE A 161 26.10 -31.00 -31.45
N THR A 162 26.95 -30.48 -30.58
CA THR A 162 26.64 -30.41 -29.13
C THR A 162 25.58 -29.35 -28.80
N MET A 163 25.51 -28.25 -29.57
CA MET A 163 24.52 -27.22 -29.35
C MET A 163 23.11 -27.56 -29.87
N ILE A 164 22.94 -28.64 -30.65
CA ILE A 164 21.61 -29.10 -31.12
C ILE A 164 20.65 -29.34 -29.94
N THR A 165 21.14 -29.77 -28.78
CA THR A 165 20.30 -30.05 -27.61
C THR A 165 19.87 -28.81 -26.86
N ILE A 166 20.57 -27.67 -27.03
CA ILE A 166 20.29 -26.43 -26.28
C ILE A 166 18.89 -25.85 -26.58
N PRO A 167 18.40 -25.75 -27.82
CA PRO A 167 17.04 -25.33 -28.11
C PRO A 167 15.97 -26.23 -27.47
N PHE A 168 16.20 -27.56 -27.44
CA PHE A 168 15.28 -28.49 -26.80
C PHE A 168 15.27 -28.32 -25.28
N LEU A 169 16.44 -28.14 -24.68
CA LEU A 169 16.56 -27.85 -23.24
C LEU A 169 15.85 -26.54 -22.87
N ALA A 170 16.06 -25.47 -23.65
CA ALA A 170 15.37 -24.20 -23.49
C ALA A 170 13.85 -24.37 -23.63
N GLY A 171 13.38 -25.13 -24.61
CA GLY A 171 11.95 -25.43 -24.81
C GLY A 171 11.33 -26.17 -23.61
N VAL A 172 12.03 -27.18 -23.07
CA VAL A 172 11.58 -27.90 -21.87
C VAL A 172 11.58 -26.98 -20.65
N ALA A 173 12.60 -26.14 -20.46
CA ALA A 173 12.68 -25.18 -19.37
C ALA A 173 11.52 -24.15 -19.43
N LEU A 174 11.22 -23.61 -20.61
CA LEU A 174 10.08 -22.71 -20.81
C LEU A 174 8.73 -23.40 -20.56
N LYS A 175 8.58 -24.65 -21.01
CA LYS A 175 7.38 -25.45 -20.75
C LYS A 175 7.23 -25.77 -19.26
N PHE A 176 8.31 -26.07 -18.57
CA PHE A 176 8.32 -26.25 -17.12
C PHE A 176 7.81 -24.98 -16.43
N GLU A 177 8.37 -23.81 -16.77
CA GLU A 177 7.97 -22.52 -16.18
C GLU A 177 6.49 -22.23 -16.40
N SER A 178 5.97 -22.47 -17.61
CA SER A 178 4.54 -22.27 -17.92
C SER A 178 3.60 -23.15 -17.10
N LYS A 179 4.09 -24.26 -16.52
CA LYS A 179 3.31 -25.17 -15.67
C LYS A 179 3.54 -24.93 -14.18
N ILE A 180 4.78 -24.68 -13.78
CA ILE A 180 5.13 -24.52 -12.37
C ILE A 180 4.63 -23.18 -11.80
N HIS A 181 4.62 -22.12 -12.60
CA HIS A 181 4.16 -20.80 -12.15
C HIS A 181 2.69 -20.80 -11.71
N PRO A 182 1.70 -21.32 -12.47
CA PRO A 182 0.32 -21.47 -12.01
C PRO A 182 0.21 -22.38 -10.79
N ALA A 183 0.97 -23.49 -10.73
CA ALA A 183 0.97 -24.39 -9.58
C ALA A 183 1.39 -23.68 -8.28
N PHE A 184 2.42 -22.84 -8.34
CA PHE A 184 2.83 -22.01 -7.21
C PHE A 184 1.82 -20.92 -6.86
N GLN A 185 1.05 -20.40 -7.82
CA GLN A 185 -0.04 -19.47 -7.54
C GLN A 185 -1.17 -20.16 -6.77
N GLU A 186 -1.62 -21.33 -7.23
CA GLU A 186 -2.66 -22.13 -6.53
C GLU A 186 -2.20 -22.53 -5.13
N MET A 187 -0.94 -22.94 -4.97
CA MET A 187 -0.37 -23.25 -3.66
C MET A 187 -0.40 -22.04 -2.73
N ARG A 188 -0.05 -20.83 -3.22
CA ARG A 188 -0.11 -19.59 -2.43
C ARG A 188 -1.55 -19.22 -2.04
N LEU A 189 -2.52 -19.39 -2.94
CA LEU A 189 -3.94 -19.16 -2.66
C LEU A 189 -4.46 -20.13 -1.59
N ALA A 190 -4.08 -21.42 -1.68
CA ALA A 190 -4.43 -22.41 -0.68
C ALA A 190 -3.80 -22.10 0.68
N LEU A 191 -2.53 -21.69 0.73
CA LEU A 191 -1.85 -21.26 1.96
C LEU A 191 -2.53 -20.02 2.55
N SER A 192 -2.87 -19.04 1.74
CA SER A 192 -3.58 -17.84 2.20
C SER A 192 -4.94 -18.20 2.82
N SER A 193 -5.71 -19.09 2.17
CA SER A 193 -6.99 -19.59 2.70
C SER A 193 -6.81 -20.33 4.03
N LEU A 194 -5.76 -21.13 4.17
CA LEU A 194 -5.42 -21.83 5.40
C LEU A 194 -5.05 -20.85 6.52
N THR A 195 -4.18 -19.89 6.22
CA THR A 195 -3.75 -18.86 7.17
C THR A 195 -4.92 -17.98 7.65
N THR A 196 -5.82 -17.60 6.73
CA THR A 196 -7.04 -16.86 7.07
C THR A 196 -7.91 -17.66 8.04
N ALA A 197 -8.07 -18.99 7.81
CA ALA A 197 -8.84 -19.83 8.73
C ALA A 197 -8.23 -19.88 10.13
N VAL A 198 -6.91 -19.97 10.21
CA VAL A 198 -6.20 -19.93 11.50
C VAL A 198 -6.43 -18.58 12.20
N GLN A 199 -6.26 -17.47 11.45
CA GLN A 199 -6.44 -16.12 11.98
C GLN A 199 -7.89 -15.90 12.49
N GLU A 200 -8.91 -16.30 11.70
CA GLU A 200 -10.32 -16.23 12.09
C GLU A 200 -10.58 -17.03 13.38
N ASN A 201 -10.06 -18.26 13.46
CA ASN A 201 -10.24 -19.13 14.63
C ASN A 201 -9.53 -18.59 15.87
N VAL A 202 -8.30 -18.09 15.74
CA VAL A 202 -7.56 -17.52 16.88
C VAL A 202 -8.25 -16.25 17.37
N THR A 203 -8.69 -15.38 16.46
CA THR A 203 -9.41 -14.14 16.81
C THR A 203 -10.78 -14.45 17.42
N GLY A 204 -11.50 -15.41 16.85
CA GLY A 204 -12.85 -15.81 17.25
C GLY A 204 -12.90 -16.96 18.26
N VAL A 205 -11.78 -17.34 18.90
CA VAL A 205 -11.70 -18.54 19.76
C VAL A 205 -12.72 -18.54 20.88
N ARG A 206 -13.04 -17.38 21.45
CA ARG A 206 -14.08 -17.26 22.50
C ARG A 206 -15.46 -17.66 21.95
N THR A 207 -15.78 -17.26 20.73
CA THR A 207 -17.03 -17.66 20.05
C THR A 207 -17.06 -19.15 19.79
N VAL A 208 -15.96 -19.72 19.24
CA VAL A 208 -15.86 -21.17 19.00
C VAL A 208 -16.09 -21.95 20.29
N LYS A 209 -15.47 -21.52 21.40
CA LYS A 209 -15.59 -22.12 22.73
C LYS A 209 -17.01 -21.98 23.32
N SER A 210 -17.62 -20.79 23.18
CA SER A 210 -18.97 -20.55 23.73
C SER A 210 -20.06 -21.37 23.02
N PHE A 211 -19.85 -21.74 21.75
CA PHE A 211 -20.76 -22.58 20.99
C PHE A 211 -20.33 -24.05 20.89
N ALA A 212 -19.26 -24.47 21.57
CA ALA A 212 -18.70 -25.83 21.54
C ALA A 212 -18.50 -26.38 20.12
N ARG A 213 -17.97 -25.53 19.20
CA ARG A 213 -17.80 -25.85 17.77
C ARG A 213 -16.39 -26.24 17.37
N GLU A 214 -15.54 -26.63 18.31
CA GLU A 214 -14.16 -27.05 18.06
C GLU A 214 -14.04 -28.19 17.02
N PRO A 215 -14.87 -29.26 17.05
CA PRO A 215 -14.76 -30.31 16.05
C PRO A 215 -15.04 -29.81 14.63
N HIS A 216 -16.01 -28.92 14.46
CA HIS A 216 -16.34 -28.32 13.18
C HIS A 216 -15.20 -27.47 12.62
N GLU A 217 -14.56 -26.65 13.46
CA GLU A 217 -13.44 -25.82 13.03
C GLU A 217 -12.18 -26.66 12.72
N VAL A 218 -11.96 -27.77 13.45
CA VAL A 218 -10.90 -28.73 13.14
C VAL A 218 -11.13 -29.38 11.78
N GLU A 219 -12.35 -29.80 11.47
CA GLU A 219 -12.71 -30.37 10.18
C GLU A 219 -12.49 -29.37 9.04
N LYS A 220 -12.98 -28.14 9.21
CA LYS A 220 -12.80 -27.03 8.25
C LYS A 220 -11.34 -26.72 7.99
N PHE A 221 -10.52 -26.71 9.04
CA PHE A 221 -9.06 -26.55 8.92
C PHE A 221 -8.44 -27.72 8.17
N SER A 222 -8.81 -28.97 8.50
CA SER A 222 -8.29 -30.18 7.86
C SER A 222 -8.54 -30.17 6.35
N LEU A 223 -9.75 -29.82 5.91
CA LEU A 223 -10.07 -29.73 4.47
C LEU A 223 -9.19 -28.70 3.74
N ARG A 224 -8.94 -27.53 4.35
CA ARG A 224 -8.08 -26.49 3.76
C ARG A 224 -6.62 -26.92 3.74
N ASN A 225 -6.17 -27.61 4.79
CA ASN A 225 -4.82 -28.13 4.88
C ASN A 225 -4.56 -29.27 3.86
N GLU A 226 -5.56 -30.12 3.63
CA GLU A 226 -5.50 -31.13 2.55
C GLU A 226 -5.34 -30.46 1.18
N ARG A 227 -6.14 -29.43 0.88
CA ARG A 227 -6.01 -28.69 -0.38
C ARG A 227 -4.62 -28.07 -0.54
N TYR A 228 -4.04 -27.52 0.53
CA TYR A 228 -2.68 -26.98 0.51
C TYR A 228 -1.66 -28.08 0.25
N LYS A 229 -1.76 -29.23 0.95
CA LYS A 229 -0.93 -30.42 0.76
C LYS A 229 -1.00 -30.90 -0.70
N ASP A 230 -2.19 -31.01 -1.26
CA ASP A 230 -2.37 -31.53 -2.63
C ASP A 230 -1.74 -30.60 -3.69
N ASN A 231 -1.86 -29.28 -3.50
CA ASN A 231 -1.17 -28.31 -4.35
C ASN A 231 0.35 -28.38 -4.21
N GLN A 232 0.88 -28.61 -3.00
CA GLN A 232 2.32 -28.85 -2.80
C GLN A 232 2.80 -30.13 -3.52
N ILE A 233 2.05 -31.23 -3.37
CA ILE A 233 2.35 -32.50 -4.05
C ILE A 233 2.30 -32.31 -5.57
N PHE A 234 1.32 -31.56 -6.09
CA PHE A 234 1.23 -31.26 -7.51
C PHE A 234 2.46 -30.47 -8.01
N ALA A 235 2.88 -29.43 -7.30
CA ALA A 235 4.09 -28.68 -7.63
C ALA A 235 5.34 -29.58 -7.60
N ALA A 236 5.49 -30.42 -6.55
CA ALA A 236 6.59 -31.38 -6.45
C ALA A 236 6.58 -32.41 -7.59
N THR A 237 5.38 -32.84 -8.02
CA THR A 237 5.22 -33.75 -9.17
C THR A 237 5.68 -33.10 -10.48
N LEU A 238 5.45 -31.81 -10.68
CA LEU A 238 5.98 -31.09 -11.84
C LEU A 238 7.51 -31.08 -11.82
N TRP A 239 8.12 -30.78 -10.66
CA TRP A 239 9.58 -30.85 -10.49
C TRP A 239 10.13 -32.25 -10.82
N SER A 240 9.53 -33.29 -10.25
CA SER A 240 9.98 -34.69 -10.47
C SER A 240 9.82 -35.16 -11.92
N ARG A 241 8.91 -34.55 -12.70
CA ARG A 241 8.73 -34.90 -14.11
C ARG A 241 9.67 -34.16 -15.06
N PHE A 242 9.85 -32.85 -14.84
CA PHE A 242 10.60 -32.00 -15.77
C PHE A 242 12.10 -32.04 -15.51
N PHE A 243 12.54 -32.12 -14.25
CA PHE A 243 13.95 -32.06 -13.89
C PHE A 243 14.77 -33.22 -14.47
N PRO A 244 14.32 -34.50 -14.36
CA PRO A 244 15.04 -35.60 -14.99
C PRO A 244 15.08 -35.50 -16.53
N VAL A 245 14.05 -34.91 -17.16
CA VAL A 245 14.07 -34.70 -18.62
C VAL A 245 15.12 -33.67 -19.02
N MET A 246 15.22 -32.56 -18.25
CA MET A 246 16.25 -31.54 -18.48
C MET A 246 17.66 -32.13 -18.26
N GLU A 247 17.84 -32.91 -17.20
CA GLU A 247 19.10 -33.62 -16.91
C GLU A 247 19.47 -34.64 -17.98
N LEU A 248 18.50 -35.40 -18.49
CA LEU A 248 18.69 -36.32 -19.60
C LEU A 248 19.18 -35.57 -20.85
N LEU A 249 18.54 -34.45 -21.22
CA LEU A 249 18.97 -33.64 -22.37
C LEU A 249 20.39 -33.09 -22.19
N ALA A 250 20.71 -32.61 -20.98
CA ALA A 250 22.07 -32.19 -20.65
C ALA A 250 23.08 -33.33 -20.76
N SER A 251 22.73 -34.49 -20.22
CA SER A 251 23.58 -35.72 -20.29
C SER A 251 23.75 -36.22 -21.72
N ILE A 252 22.73 -36.14 -22.57
CA ILE A 252 22.85 -36.45 -24.01
C ILE A 252 23.87 -35.51 -24.66
N SER A 253 23.85 -34.19 -24.37
CA SER A 253 24.87 -33.28 -24.88
C SER A 253 26.28 -33.68 -24.50
N VAL A 254 26.46 -34.08 -23.23
CA VAL A 254 27.75 -34.52 -22.72
C VAL A 254 28.16 -35.86 -23.36
N ALA A 255 27.24 -36.81 -23.50
CA ALA A 255 27.51 -38.11 -24.14
C ALA A 255 27.90 -37.93 -25.61
N VAL A 256 27.20 -37.06 -26.35
CA VAL A 256 27.55 -36.72 -27.74
C VAL A 256 28.92 -36.05 -27.80
N LEU A 257 29.21 -35.11 -26.90
CA LEU A 257 30.50 -34.47 -26.79
C LEU A 257 31.62 -35.47 -26.58
N LEU A 258 31.46 -36.38 -25.62
CA LEU A 258 32.49 -37.40 -25.32
C LEU A 258 32.67 -38.40 -26.45
N SER A 259 31.59 -38.84 -27.08
CA SER A 259 31.65 -39.82 -28.20
C SER A 259 32.29 -39.21 -29.45
N VAL A 260 31.76 -38.06 -29.91
CA VAL A 260 32.27 -37.40 -31.14
C VAL A 260 33.62 -36.76 -30.86
N GLY A 261 33.75 -36.00 -29.78
CA GLY A 261 35.01 -35.36 -29.38
C GLY A 261 36.11 -36.35 -29.10
N GLY A 262 35.82 -37.45 -28.39
CA GLY A 262 36.75 -38.54 -28.16
C GLY A 262 37.23 -39.18 -29.47
N THR A 263 36.32 -39.40 -30.43
CA THR A 263 36.68 -39.88 -31.76
C THR A 263 37.61 -38.89 -32.50
N LEU A 264 37.36 -37.59 -32.40
CA LEU A 264 38.21 -36.57 -32.98
C LEU A 264 39.60 -36.53 -32.34
N VAL A 265 39.70 -36.76 -31.03
CA VAL A 265 40.99 -36.86 -30.31
C VAL A 265 41.75 -38.10 -30.77
N ILE A 266 41.11 -39.27 -30.88
CA ILE A 266 41.74 -40.49 -31.36
C ILE A 266 42.25 -40.33 -32.79
N LYS A 267 41.50 -39.61 -33.64
CA LYS A 267 41.92 -39.30 -35.02
C LYS A 267 43.00 -38.21 -35.12
N GLY A 268 43.40 -37.58 -34.04
CA GLY A 268 44.39 -36.52 -33.99
C GLY A 268 43.96 -35.17 -34.55
N SER A 269 42.65 -34.98 -34.83
CA SER A 269 42.08 -33.70 -35.32
C SER A 269 41.70 -32.74 -34.17
N MET A 270 41.80 -33.18 -32.91
CA MET A 270 41.51 -32.39 -31.71
C MET A 270 42.45 -32.83 -30.58
N SER A 271 42.89 -31.92 -29.71
CA SER A 271 43.68 -32.26 -28.52
C SER A 271 42.81 -32.78 -27.37
N LEU A 272 43.44 -33.48 -26.42
CA LEU A 272 42.75 -33.90 -25.20
C LEU A 272 42.35 -32.69 -24.35
N GLY A 273 43.20 -31.66 -24.31
CA GLY A 273 42.91 -30.40 -23.64
C GLY A 273 41.72 -29.69 -24.25
N ASP A 274 41.55 -29.72 -25.58
CA ASP A 274 40.37 -29.20 -26.27
C ASP A 274 39.09 -29.89 -25.80
N LEU A 275 39.10 -31.22 -25.69
CA LEU A 275 37.94 -32.00 -25.25
C LEU A 275 37.52 -31.62 -23.80
N VAL A 276 38.51 -31.48 -22.91
CA VAL A 276 38.25 -31.05 -21.52
C VAL A 276 37.74 -29.63 -21.44
N ALA A 277 38.29 -28.73 -22.28
CA ALA A 277 37.77 -27.35 -22.39
C ALA A 277 36.31 -27.35 -22.87
N PHE A 278 35.98 -28.14 -23.89
CA PHE A 278 34.60 -28.28 -24.37
C PHE A 278 33.66 -28.80 -23.28
N PHE A 279 34.10 -29.80 -22.50
CA PHE A 279 33.31 -30.33 -21.37
C PHE A 279 33.00 -29.24 -20.34
N SER A 280 33.96 -28.37 -20.04
CA SER A 280 33.73 -27.23 -19.12
C SER A 280 32.83 -26.16 -19.73
N LEU A 281 32.99 -25.87 -21.03
CA LEU A 281 32.23 -24.86 -21.76
C LEU A 281 30.76 -25.26 -21.95
N ILE A 282 30.46 -26.56 -22.16
CA ILE A 282 29.07 -26.98 -22.32
C ILE A 282 28.30 -26.80 -21.02
N TRP A 283 28.90 -27.05 -19.86
CA TRP A 283 28.28 -26.75 -18.56
C TRP A 283 28.14 -25.24 -18.30
N PHE A 284 29.06 -24.44 -18.81
CA PHE A 284 28.96 -22.96 -18.75
C PHE A 284 27.71 -22.45 -19.51
N ILE A 285 27.29 -23.14 -20.58
CA ILE A 285 26.08 -22.80 -21.35
C ILE A 285 24.81 -23.43 -20.75
N ILE A 286 24.87 -24.73 -20.36
CA ILE A 286 23.71 -25.47 -19.85
C ILE A 286 23.25 -24.93 -18.48
N GLY A 287 24.20 -24.63 -17.57
CA GLY A 287 23.90 -24.22 -16.21
C GLY A 287 22.87 -23.08 -16.10
N PRO A 288 23.06 -21.95 -16.81
CA PRO A 288 22.11 -20.84 -16.76
C PRO A 288 20.73 -21.16 -17.35
N MET A 289 20.59 -22.17 -18.22
CA MET A 289 19.30 -22.55 -18.81
C MET A 289 18.31 -23.04 -17.74
N TRP A 290 18.80 -23.61 -16.66
CA TRP A 290 17.96 -24.07 -15.54
C TRP A 290 17.27 -22.93 -14.79
N GLY A 291 17.88 -21.72 -14.80
CA GLY A 291 17.33 -20.51 -14.20
C GLY A 291 16.51 -19.65 -15.16
N LEU A 292 16.41 -20.01 -16.44
CA LEU A 292 15.78 -19.19 -17.47
C LEU A 292 14.34 -18.78 -17.11
N GLY A 293 13.53 -19.76 -16.69
CA GLY A 293 12.15 -19.53 -16.28
C GLY A 293 12.03 -18.56 -15.10
N PHE A 294 12.86 -18.75 -14.08
CA PHE A 294 12.92 -17.84 -12.92
C PHE A 294 13.23 -16.38 -13.32
N HIS A 295 14.16 -16.18 -14.24
CA HIS A 295 14.49 -14.83 -14.71
C HIS A 295 13.36 -14.18 -15.52
N ILE A 296 12.65 -14.96 -16.35
CA ILE A 296 11.47 -14.50 -17.09
C ILE A 296 10.32 -14.17 -16.12
N ASN A 297 10.11 -15.00 -15.11
CA ASN A 297 9.10 -14.74 -14.08
C ASN A 297 9.40 -13.45 -13.32
N ASN A 298 10.63 -13.21 -12.90
CA ASN A 298 11.05 -11.97 -12.24
C ASN A 298 10.77 -10.74 -13.10
N TYR A 299 11.01 -10.83 -14.42
CA TYR A 299 10.64 -9.76 -15.35
C TYR A 299 9.13 -9.52 -15.38
N THR A 300 8.34 -10.58 -15.51
CA THR A 300 6.88 -10.50 -15.58
C THR A 300 6.30 -9.92 -14.30
N GLN A 301 6.78 -10.37 -13.15
CA GLN A 301 6.38 -9.84 -11.84
C GLN A 301 6.74 -8.37 -11.70
N SER A 302 7.97 -7.98 -12.05
CA SER A 302 8.40 -6.59 -11.98
C SER A 302 7.60 -5.70 -12.94
N LYS A 303 7.22 -6.19 -14.12
CA LYS A 303 6.36 -5.49 -15.06
C LYS A 303 4.98 -5.23 -14.45
N ALA A 304 4.32 -6.25 -13.94
CA ALA A 304 3.00 -6.13 -13.30
C ALA A 304 3.03 -5.20 -12.07
N SER A 305 4.07 -5.31 -11.24
CA SER A 305 4.28 -4.41 -10.10
C SER A 305 4.51 -2.97 -10.53
N GLY A 306 5.26 -2.76 -11.62
CA GLY A 306 5.48 -1.43 -12.20
C GLY A 306 4.20 -0.79 -12.73
N GLU A 307 3.32 -1.56 -13.36
CA GLU A 307 2.00 -1.10 -13.81
C GLU A 307 1.15 -0.61 -12.63
N ARG A 308 1.07 -1.38 -11.52
CA ARG A 308 0.33 -0.99 -10.31
C ARG A 308 0.90 0.25 -9.62
N VAL A 309 2.22 0.41 -9.59
CA VAL A 309 2.88 1.61 -9.06
C VAL A 309 2.60 2.83 -9.94
N LEU A 310 2.65 2.67 -11.26
CA LEU A 310 2.32 3.74 -12.21
C LEU A 310 0.86 4.15 -12.15
N GLU A 311 -0.08 3.24 -11.84
CA GLU A 311 -1.48 3.60 -11.59
C GLU A 311 -1.60 4.65 -10.49
N ILE A 312 -0.86 4.51 -9.36
CA ILE A 312 -0.87 5.52 -8.30
C ILE A 312 -0.28 6.84 -8.79
N LEU A 313 0.89 6.78 -9.43
CA LEU A 313 1.61 7.98 -9.87
C LEU A 313 0.84 8.78 -10.92
N ASN A 314 0.13 8.09 -11.81
CA ASN A 314 -0.64 8.68 -12.90
C ASN A 314 -2.09 9.03 -12.51
N GLN A 315 -2.54 8.65 -11.30
CA GLN A 315 -3.90 8.95 -10.85
C GLN A 315 -4.16 10.46 -10.88
N PRO A 316 -5.24 10.94 -11.51
CA PRO A 316 -5.57 12.35 -11.50
C PRO A 316 -5.91 12.83 -10.08
N ILE A 317 -5.59 14.07 -9.78
CA ILE A 317 -6.02 14.76 -8.57
C ILE A 317 -7.27 15.55 -8.96
N ASP A 318 -8.45 15.12 -8.48
CA ASP A 318 -9.73 15.70 -8.89
C ASP A 318 -9.93 17.11 -8.32
N VAL A 319 -9.57 17.30 -7.04
CA VAL A 319 -9.70 18.60 -6.35
C VAL A 319 -8.33 19.28 -6.37
N LYS A 320 -8.22 20.34 -7.17
CA LYS A 320 -6.99 21.14 -7.32
C LYS A 320 -7.30 22.61 -7.12
N ASP A 321 -6.30 23.32 -6.63
CA ASP A 321 -6.34 24.77 -6.64
C ASP A 321 -6.28 25.28 -8.09
N LYS A 322 -7.05 26.33 -8.39
CA LYS A 322 -6.93 27.08 -9.64
C LYS A 322 -5.59 27.83 -9.64
N GLU A 323 -5.05 28.15 -10.82
CA GLU A 323 -3.79 28.92 -10.92
C GLU A 323 -3.83 30.26 -10.16
N GLN A 324 -5.01 30.84 -10.01
CA GLN A 324 -5.26 32.07 -9.28
C GLN A 324 -6.17 31.83 -8.07
N ALA A 325 -5.93 30.74 -7.34
CA ALA A 325 -6.71 30.46 -6.14
C ALA A 325 -6.52 31.56 -5.08
N ILE A 326 -7.63 31.99 -4.51
CA ILE A 326 -7.65 33.07 -3.51
C ILE A 326 -7.20 32.50 -2.17
N GLU A 327 -6.20 33.13 -1.55
CA GLU A 327 -5.80 32.85 -0.17
C GLU A 327 -6.66 33.69 0.76
N LEU A 328 -7.34 33.06 1.72
CA LEU A 328 -8.14 33.74 2.74
C LEU A 328 -7.21 34.37 3.78
N ASP A 329 -7.49 35.61 4.14
CA ASP A 329 -6.91 36.22 5.33
C ASP A 329 -7.67 35.73 6.57
N PRO A 330 -7.04 34.97 7.48
CA PRO A 330 -7.72 34.39 8.64
C PRO A 330 -8.45 35.40 9.53
N ASP A 331 -7.97 36.64 9.58
CA ASP A 331 -8.54 37.70 10.43
C ASP A 331 -9.80 38.31 9.81
N GLN A 332 -9.96 38.21 8.49
CA GLN A 332 -11.10 38.75 7.77
C GLN A 332 -12.23 37.73 7.57
N VAL A 333 -11.96 36.43 7.76
CA VAL A 333 -12.98 35.39 7.64
C VAL A 333 -14.00 35.52 8.77
N ARG A 334 -15.26 35.68 8.38
CA ARG A 334 -16.41 35.79 9.32
C ARG A 334 -17.06 34.42 9.55
N GLY A 335 -17.00 33.52 8.56
CA GLY A 335 -17.62 32.21 8.62
C GLY A 335 -19.08 32.21 8.15
N ASP A 336 -19.48 33.11 7.26
CA ASP A 336 -20.77 33.09 6.58
C ASP A 336 -20.78 31.96 5.54
N VAL A 337 -21.61 30.93 5.73
CA VAL A 337 -21.66 29.76 4.84
C VAL A 337 -23.01 29.68 4.15
N ARG A 338 -23.02 29.60 2.83
CA ARG A 338 -24.24 29.43 2.04
C ARG A 338 -24.14 28.28 1.06
N PHE A 339 -25.09 27.39 1.11
CA PHE A 339 -25.36 26.37 0.09
C PHE A 339 -26.43 26.89 -0.86
N ASP A 340 -26.12 27.04 -2.15
CA ASP A 340 -27.01 27.54 -3.18
C ASP A 340 -27.36 26.41 -4.14
N ARG A 341 -28.48 25.74 -3.91
CA ARG A 341 -29.05 24.62 -4.70
C ARG A 341 -28.03 23.55 -5.06
N VAL A 342 -27.33 23.05 -4.06
CA VAL A 342 -26.25 22.09 -4.22
C VAL A 342 -26.79 20.70 -4.51
N THR A 343 -26.28 20.09 -5.58
CA THR A 343 -26.51 18.69 -5.92
C THR A 343 -25.19 17.97 -6.12
N PHE A 344 -25.04 16.78 -5.54
CA PHE A 344 -23.82 15.99 -5.64
C PHE A 344 -24.11 14.48 -5.68
N ALA A 345 -23.32 13.76 -6.50
CA ALA A 345 -23.32 12.30 -6.60
C ALA A 345 -21.89 11.76 -6.54
N TYR A 346 -21.69 10.66 -5.84
CA TYR A 346 -20.43 9.92 -5.84
C TYR A 346 -20.25 9.13 -7.15
N GLY A 347 -19.36 9.58 -8.02
CA GLY A 347 -19.16 8.97 -9.34
C GLY A 347 -20.44 8.98 -10.19
N ASN A 348 -20.80 7.83 -10.77
CA ASN A 348 -21.98 7.66 -11.62
C ASN A 348 -23.20 7.09 -10.85
N LYS A 349 -23.23 7.22 -9.52
CA LYS A 349 -24.31 6.74 -8.67
C LYS A 349 -25.47 7.74 -8.62
N MET A 350 -26.58 7.32 -7.97
CA MET A 350 -27.67 8.26 -7.63
C MET A 350 -27.14 9.41 -6.78
N PRO A 351 -27.69 10.61 -6.93
CA PRO A 351 -27.29 11.76 -6.13
C PRO A 351 -27.41 11.49 -4.63
N ALA A 352 -26.36 11.78 -3.90
CA ALA A 352 -26.32 11.66 -2.44
C ALA A 352 -26.98 12.87 -1.75
N VAL A 353 -26.95 14.05 -2.41
CA VAL A 353 -27.69 15.25 -2.00
C VAL A 353 -28.26 15.95 -3.23
N VAL A 354 -29.46 16.49 -3.10
CA VAL A 354 -30.23 17.07 -4.20
C VAL A 354 -30.85 18.38 -3.75
N ASP A 355 -30.49 19.45 -4.45
CA ASP A 355 -31.08 20.79 -4.29
C ASP A 355 -31.02 21.30 -2.84
N ILE A 356 -29.85 21.10 -2.19
CA ILE A 356 -29.62 21.58 -0.84
C ILE A 356 -29.42 23.08 -0.87
N ASP A 357 -30.33 23.84 -0.20
CA ASP A 357 -30.28 25.27 -0.09
C ASP A 357 -30.49 25.70 1.37
N PHE A 358 -29.47 26.34 1.96
CA PHE A 358 -29.55 26.96 3.28
C PHE A 358 -28.46 28.01 3.48
N HIS A 359 -28.64 28.85 4.50
CA HIS A 359 -27.70 29.91 4.89
C HIS A 359 -27.37 29.75 6.37
N ALA A 360 -26.11 29.67 6.69
CA ALA A 360 -25.56 29.69 8.04
C ALA A 360 -24.83 31.01 8.29
N PRO A 361 -25.47 32.00 8.94
CA PRO A 361 -24.83 33.26 9.30
C PRO A 361 -23.61 33.03 10.22
N PRO A 362 -22.68 34.03 10.28
CA PRO A 362 -21.53 33.94 11.18
C PRO A 362 -21.95 33.69 12.63
N GLY A 363 -21.36 32.68 13.24
CA GLY A 363 -21.61 32.29 14.64
C GLY A 363 -22.88 31.51 14.89
N SER A 364 -23.67 31.15 13.85
CA SER A 364 -24.88 30.35 14.01
C SER A 364 -24.53 28.84 14.14
N VAL A 365 -25.46 28.12 14.74
CA VAL A 365 -25.41 26.65 14.93
C VAL A 365 -26.46 26.00 14.05
N ILE A 366 -26.03 25.22 13.06
CA ILE A 366 -26.89 24.46 12.14
C ILE A 366 -26.85 22.99 12.48
N GLY A 367 -28.02 22.42 12.79
CA GLY A 367 -28.17 21.00 13.08
C GLY A 367 -28.62 20.17 11.88
N PHE A 368 -28.08 18.99 11.68
CA PHE A 368 -28.52 18.03 10.67
C PHE A 368 -29.05 16.77 11.34
N LEU A 369 -30.32 16.43 11.08
CA LEU A 369 -30.96 15.20 11.52
C LEU A 369 -31.38 14.36 10.30
N GLY A 370 -31.41 13.05 10.45
CA GLY A 370 -31.89 12.12 9.40
C GLY A 370 -31.33 10.73 9.56
N GLY A 371 -31.88 9.79 8.83
CA GLY A 371 -31.43 8.40 8.82
C GLY A 371 -30.02 8.21 8.23
N THR A 372 -29.49 6.99 8.39
CA THR A 372 -28.24 6.62 7.73
C THR A 372 -28.41 6.71 6.21
N GLY A 373 -27.45 7.31 5.51
CA GLY A 373 -27.51 7.49 4.06
C GLY A 373 -28.35 8.69 3.58
N SER A 374 -28.92 9.51 4.48
CA SER A 374 -29.72 10.70 4.10
C SER A 374 -28.89 11.86 3.53
N GLY A 375 -27.55 11.79 3.52
CA GLY A 375 -26.69 12.82 2.93
C GLY A 375 -26.00 13.77 3.92
N LYS A 376 -26.18 13.61 5.24
CA LYS A 376 -25.60 14.49 6.27
C LYS A 376 -24.07 14.63 6.17
N SER A 377 -23.36 13.51 6.21
CA SER A 377 -21.89 13.51 6.11
C SER A 377 -21.40 14.02 4.75
N THR A 378 -22.20 13.82 3.68
CA THR A 378 -21.90 14.37 2.36
C THR A 378 -21.87 15.91 2.36
N ILE A 379 -22.83 16.57 3.02
CA ILE A 379 -22.87 18.06 3.15
C ILE A 379 -21.59 18.57 3.79
N ILE A 380 -21.14 17.93 4.86
CA ILE A 380 -19.90 18.29 5.56
C ILE A 380 -18.66 18.07 4.68
N GLN A 381 -18.58 16.94 3.97
CA GLN A 381 -17.48 16.66 3.05
C GLN A 381 -17.42 17.67 1.90
N LEU A 382 -18.56 18.12 1.41
CA LEU A 382 -18.63 19.17 0.39
C LEU A 382 -18.17 20.54 0.94
N LEU A 383 -18.54 20.89 2.19
CA LEU A 383 -18.08 22.12 2.83
C LEU A 383 -16.56 22.14 3.00
N MET A 384 -15.94 21.01 3.37
CA MET A 384 -14.48 20.87 3.45
C MET A 384 -13.81 20.78 2.06
N ARG A 385 -14.60 20.86 0.98
CA ARG A 385 -14.13 20.65 -0.39
C ARG A 385 -13.34 19.33 -0.52
N ALA A 386 -13.86 18.24 0.07
CA ALA A 386 -13.39 16.89 -0.18
C ALA A 386 -13.73 16.44 -1.61
N TYR A 387 -14.82 16.99 -2.15
CA TYR A 387 -15.30 16.86 -3.51
C TYR A 387 -15.83 18.21 -4.01
N ASP A 388 -15.76 18.46 -5.31
CA ASP A 388 -16.44 19.57 -5.94
C ASP A 388 -17.89 19.19 -6.30
N VAL A 389 -18.83 20.11 -6.14
CA VAL A 389 -20.27 19.89 -6.39
C VAL A 389 -20.57 19.68 -7.87
N ASN A 390 -21.59 18.86 -8.19
CA ASN A 390 -22.00 18.64 -9.58
C ASN A 390 -22.87 19.80 -10.10
N LYS A 391 -23.76 20.37 -9.23
CA LYS A 391 -24.59 21.53 -9.53
C LYS A 391 -24.68 22.44 -8.32
N GLY A 392 -24.96 23.72 -8.57
CA GLY A 392 -25.00 24.73 -7.51
C GLY A 392 -23.60 25.16 -7.09
N ARG A 393 -23.51 25.79 -5.93
CA ARG A 393 -22.26 26.29 -5.35
C ARG A 393 -22.35 26.39 -3.84
N ILE A 394 -21.18 26.35 -3.21
CA ILE A 394 -21.02 26.58 -1.77
C ILE A 394 -20.18 27.84 -1.64
N LEU A 395 -20.68 28.80 -0.86
CA LEU A 395 -20.02 30.07 -0.65
C LEU A 395 -19.53 30.17 0.79
N LEU A 396 -18.32 30.69 0.96
CA LEU A 396 -17.78 31.13 2.24
C LEU A 396 -17.53 32.65 2.17
N ASP A 397 -18.18 33.41 3.03
CA ASP A 397 -18.15 34.88 3.03
C ASP A 397 -18.44 35.50 1.63
N GLY A 398 -19.36 34.87 0.88
CA GLY A 398 -19.78 35.30 -0.45
C GLY A 398 -18.89 34.79 -1.59
N GLN A 399 -17.78 34.12 -1.31
CA GLN A 399 -16.86 33.57 -2.30
C GLN A 399 -17.10 32.05 -2.52
N ASP A 400 -17.12 31.62 -3.77
CA ASP A 400 -17.24 30.18 -4.09
C ASP A 400 -16.01 29.42 -3.60
N ILE A 401 -16.21 28.36 -2.81
CA ILE A 401 -15.11 27.57 -2.23
C ILE A 401 -14.19 26.93 -3.29
N ARG A 402 -14.66 26.79 -4.54
CA ARG A 402 -13.85 26.29 -5.67
C ARG A 402 -12.82 27.32 -6.16
N GLU A 403 -12.96 28.58 -5.79
CA GLU A 403 -12.02 29.65 -6.12
C GLU A 403 -10.98 29.89 -5.02
N LEU A 404 -11.22 29.32 -3.84
CA LEU A 404 -10.33 29.41 -2.70
C LEU A 404 -9.23 28.34 -2.79
N SER A 405 -8.05 28.66 -2.26
CA SER A 405 -7.01 27.65 -1.99
C SER A 405 -7.56 26.62 -0.99
N VAL A 406 -7.43 25.34 -1.32
CA VAL A 406 -7.89 24.22 -0.46
C VAL A 406 -7.24 24.29 0.93
N ARG A 407 -5.96 24.66 0.97
CA ARG A 407 -5.22 24.83 2.23
C ARG A 407 -5.80 25.97 3.06
N SER A 408 -6.04 27.09 2.43
CA SER A 408 -6.59 28.28 3.08
C SER A 408 -8.01 28.02 3.59
N LEU A 409 -8.90 27.44 2.76
CA LEU A 409 -10.25 27.02 3.15
C LEU A 409 -10.23 26.08 4.36
N ARG A 410 -9.45 24.98 4.25
CA ARG A 410 -9.37 23.99 5.33
C ARG A 410 -8.69 24.52 6.59
N SER A 411 -7.88 25.58 6.51
CA SER A 411 -7.34 26.23 7.70
C SER A 411 -8.43 26.84 8.57
N GLN A 412 -9.53 27.31 7.99
CA GLN A 412 -10.66 27.93 8.68
C GLN A 412 -11.69 26.93 9.22
N ILE A 413 -11.57 25.64 8.87
CA ILE A 413 -12.51 24.59 9.24
C ILE A 413 -11.82 23.60 10.17
N ALA A 414 -12.44 23.26 11.29
CA ALA A 414 -12.04 22.09 12.09
C ALA A 414 -13.20 21.10 12.19
N THR A 415 -12.88 19.82 12.15
CA THR A 415 -13.87 18.74 12.15
C THR A 415 -13.53 17.73 13.24
N VAL A 416 -14.53 17.40 14.04
CA VAL A 416 -14.53 16.24 14.94
C VAL A 416 -15.35 15.15 14.26
N PHE A 417 -14.69 14.10 13.79
CA PHE A 417 -15.33 12.98 13.09
C PHE A 417 -15.97 11.99 14.06
N GLN A 418 -17.00 11.29 13.60
CA GLN A 418 -17.68 10.22 14.34
C GLN A 418 -16.70 9.14 14.80
N GLU A 419 -15.83 8.65 13.91
CA GLU A 419 -14.73 7.77 14.28
C GLU A 419 -13.47 8.59 14.56
N THR A 420 -13.14 8.72 15.84
CA THR A 420 -11.96 9.47 16.26
C THR A 420 -10.68 8.69 15.98
N PHE A 421 -9.83 9.25 15.15
CA PHE A 421 -8.51 8.70 14.86
C PHE A 421 -7.42 9.44 15.66
N LEU A 422 -6.63 8.67 16.43
CA LEU A 422 -5.43 9.17 17.09
C LEU A 422 -4.19 8.49 16.51
N PHE A 423 -3.17 9.29 16.25
CA PHE A 423 -1.88 8.79 15.78
C PHE A 423 -1.11 8.12 16.92
N SER A 424 -0.29 7.14 16.58
CA SER A 424 0.64 6.49 17.52
C SER A 424 1.75 7.47 17.92
N SER A 425 1.41 8.38 18.83
CA SER A 425 2.25 9.49 19.29
C SER A 425 1.76 9.96 20.67
N SER A 426 2.46 10.92 21.28
CA SER A 426 2.02 11.48 22.56
C SER A 426 0.67 12.22 22.46
N ILE A 427 -0.05 12.36 23.56
CA ILE A 427 -1.31 13.10 23.62
C ILE A 427 -1.10 14.55 23.18
N LYS A 428 -0.04 15.20 23.65
CA LYS A 428 0.29 16.57 23.20
C LYS A 428 0.46 16.69 21.69
N ASN A 429 1.14 15.74 21.07
CA ASN A 429 1.32 15.72 19.61
C ASN A 429 0.01 15.43 18.87
N ASN A 430 -0.86 14.61 19.45
CA ASN A 430 -2.19 14.38 18.91
C ASN A 430 -3.07 15.63 18.96
N ILE A 431 -3.02 16.41 20.04
CA ILE A 431 -3.74 17.67 20.15
C ILE A 431 -3.14 18.71 19.19
N ALA A 432 -1.82 18.84 19.12
CA ALA A 432 -1.11 19.78 18.27
C ALA A 432 -1.06 19.42 16.77
N TYR A 433 -1.64 18.29 16.36
CA TYR A 433 -1.47 17.74 15.00
C TYR A 433 -1.76 18.71 13.84
N GLY A 434 -2.70 19.62 14.00
CA GLY A 434 -3.09 20.58 12.96
C GLY A 434 -2.28 21.89 12.95
N MET A 435 -1.34 22.05 13.85
CA MET A 435 -0.65 23.33 14.11
C MET A 435 0.85 23.17 14.19
N THR A 436 1.58 24.23 13.84
CA THR A 436 3.04 24.34 14.03
C THR A 436 3.35 25.43 15.06
N ASN A 437 4.38 25.23 15.88
CA ASN A 437 4.84 26.20 16.87
C ASN A 437 3.82 26.53 17.98
N VAL A 438 3.17 25.48 18.53
CA VAL A 438 2.20 25.61 19.62
C VAL A 438 2.89 25.50 20.97
N THR A 439 2.53 26.39 21.90
CA THR A 439 3.01 26.32 23.28
C THR A 439 2.26 25.27 24.09
N MET A 440 2.88 24.80 25.17
CA MET A 440 2.23 23.83 26.07
C MET A 440 1.01 24.44 26.75
N GLU A 441 1.01 25.74 27.04
CA GLU A 441 -0.12 26.44 27.64
C GLU A 441 -1.34 26.47 26.70
N GLU A 442 -1.13 26.65 25.40
CA GLU A 442 -2.22 26.58 24.40
C GLU A 442 -2.81 25.16 24.31
N ILE A 443 -1.96 24.13 24.36
CA ILE A 443 -2.40 22.73 24.38
C ILE A 443 -3.24 22.46 25.63
N ILE A 444 -2.77 22.87 26.81
CA ILE A 444 -3.46 22.71 28.07
C ILE A 444 -4.82 23.43 28.04
N ARG A 445 -4.84 24.66 27.56
CA ARG A 445 -6.08 25.46 27.45
C ARG A 445 -7.10 24.77 26.52
N ALA A 446 -6.65 24.26 25.36
CA ALA A 446 -7.52 23.52 24.45
C ALA A 446 -8.04 22.22 25.09
N ALA A 447 -7.21 21.52 25.85
CA ALA A 447 -7.60 20.31 26.59
C ALA A 447 -8.58 20.60 27.73
N GLN A 448 -8.42 21.74 28.43
CA GLN A 448 -9.36 22.19 29.47
C GLN A 448 -10.75 22.51 28.89
N LEU A 449 -10.80 23.25 27.77
CA LEU A 449 -12.03 23.53 27.04
C LEU A 449 -12.74 22.25 26.56
N ALA A 450 -11.96 21.25 26.15
CA ALA A 450 -12.48 19.94 25.74
C ALA A 450 -12.76 18.98 26.91
N LYS A 451 -12.62 19.42 28.16
CA LYS A 451 -12.73 18.59 29.37
C LYS A 451 -11.81 17.35 29.32
N ALA A 452 -10.64 17.50 28.71
CA ALA A 452 -9.66 16.44 28.55
C ALA A 452 -8.51 16.53 29.56
N HIS A 453 -8.28 17.72 30.14
CA HIS A 453 -7.11 18.00 30.99
C HIS A 453 -7.03 17.04 32.19
N ASP A 454 -8.12 16.86 32.93
CA ASP A 454 -8.12 16.13 34.19
C ASP A 454 -7.72 14.68 34.00
N PHE A 455 -8.39 13.96 33.08
CA PHE A 455 -8.03 12.57 32.81
C PHE A 455 -6.61 12.42 32.19
N ILE A 456 -6.14 13.44 31.43
CA ILE A 456 -4.76 13.42 30.89
C ILE A 456 -3.76 13.46 32.04
N MET A 457 -4.02 14.28 33.08
CA MET A 457 -3.14 14.40 34.25
C MET A 457 -3.17 13.17 35.16
N GLU A 458 -4.20 12.34 35.09
CA GLU A 458 -4.29 11.05 35.79
C GLU A 458 -3.42 9.95 35.13
N LEU A 459 -3.00 10.16 33.85
CA LEU A 459 -2.15 9.21 33.17
C LEU A 459 -0.69 9.34 33.67
N PRO A 460 0.08 8.22 33.69
CA PRO A 460 1.43 8.19 34.26
C PRO A 460 2.37 9.27 33.73
N ASP A 461 2.32 9.55 32.43
CA ASP A 461 3.19 10.54 31.76
C ASP A 461 2.40 11.80 31.33
N GLY A 462 1.16 11.98 31.81
CA GLY A 462 0.32 13.13 31.47
C GLY A 462 0.22 13.34 29.95
N TYR A 463 0.52 14.55 29.50
CA TYR A 463 0.51 14.93 28.07
C TYR A 463 1.57 14.22 27.21
N ASP A 464 2.63 13.67 27.82
CA ASP A 464 3.67 12.92 27.14
C ASP A 464 3.30 11.43 26.97
N THR A 465 2.19 10.99 27.57
CA THR A 465 1.69 9.62 27.40
C THR A 465 1.51 9.29 25.92
N VAL A 466 2.21 8.25 25.46
CA VAL A 466 2.13 7.76 24.07
C VAL A 466 0.91 6.86 23.95
N VAL A 467 -0.02 7.23 23.11
CA VAL A 467 -1.18 6.40 22.80
C VAL A 467 -0.83 5.38 21.71
N GLY A 468 -1.33 4.13 21.89
CA GLY A 468 -1.15 3.08 20.92
C GLY A 468 -1.89 3.35 19.61
N GLU A 469 -1.74 2.43 18.65
CA GLU A 469 -2.39 2.54 17.33
C GLU A 469 -3.90 2.76 17.49
N ARG A 470 -4.43 3.79 16.82
CA ARG A 470 -5.83 4.23 16.91
C ARG A 470 -6.29 4.56 18.34
N GLY A 471 -5.36 4.99 19.20
CA GLY A 471 -5.69 5.34 20.57
C GLY A 471 -5.89 4.14 21.50
N LEU A 472 -5.23 3.02 21.24
CA LEU A 472 -5.28 1.86 22.11
C LEU A 472 -4.87 2.27 23.55
N GLY A 473 -5.67 1.87 24.54
CA GLY A 473 -5.47 2.23 25.94
C GLY A 473 -6.36 3.37 26.46
N LEU A 474 -7.07 4.08 25.56
CA LEU A 474 -8.04 5.13 25.94
C LEU A 474 -9.48 4.67 25.71
N SER A 475 -10.41 5.13 26.56
CA SER A 475 -11.85 4.95 26.33
C SER A 475 -12.34 5.74 25.11
N GLY A 476 -13.50 5.41 24.56
CA GLY A 476 -14.12 6.14 23.44
C GLY A 476 -14.28 7.64 23.74
N GLY A 477 -14.79 7.96 24.92
CA GLY A 477 -14.96 9.36 25.36
C GLY A 477 -13.64 10.11 25.55
N GLN A 478 -12.59 9.47 26.05
CA GLN A 478 -11.26 10.07 26.15
C GLN A 478 -10.67 10.40 24.77
N LYS A 479 -10.77 9.48 23.80
CA LYS A 479 -10.35 9.73 22.42
C LYS A 479 -11.07 10.93 21.83
N GLN A 480 -12.37 10.99 22.04
CA GLN A 480 -13.23 12.03 21.51
C GLN A 480 -12.89 13.40 22.09
N ARG A 481 -12.67 13.51 23.40
CA ARG A 481 -12.22 14.74 24.07
C ARG A 481 -10.85 15.20 23.56
N ILE A 482 -9.92 14.30 23.27
CA ILE A 482 -8.63 14.65 22.60
C ILE A 482 -8.86 15.19 21.20
N ALA A 483 -9.78 14.61 20.42
CA ALA A 483 -10.10 15.11 19.08
C ALA A 483 -10.79 16.50 19.11
N ILE A 484 -11.64 16.73 20.11
CA ILE A 484 -12.23 18.05 20.34
C ILE A 484 -11.14 19.07 20.70
N ALA A 485 -10.20 18.72 21.60
CA ALA A 485 -9.07 19.58 21.95
C ALA A 485 -8.21 19.92 20.71
N ARG A 486 -7.95 18.93 19.82
CA ARG A 486 -7.28 19.12 18.53
C ARG A 486 -8.02 20.13 17.64
N ALA A 487 -9.34 20.01 17.56
CA ALA A 487 -10.16 20.90 16.75
C ALA A 487 -10.16 22.34 17.31
N LEU A 488 -10.22 22.49 18.63
CA LEU A 488 -10.24 23.78 19.32
C LEU A 488 -8.92 24.53 19.28
N LEU A 489 -7.82 23.80 19.39
CA LEU A 489 -6.47 24.37 19.31
C LEU A 489 -6.25 25.14 18.01
N LYS A 490 -6.87 24.68 16.93
CA LYS A 490 -6.82 25.34 15.62
C LYS A 490 -7.54 26.70 15.59
N ASN A 491 -8.41 27.00 16.55
CA ASN A 491 -9.26 28.19 16.63
C ASN A 491 -10.00 28.50 15.32
N PRO A 492 -10.79 27.55 14.78
CA PRO A 492 -11.44 27.69 13.48
C PRO A 492 -12.58 28.67 13.51
N LYS A 493 -12.90 29.27 12.35
CA LYS A 493 -14.14 30.07 12.17
C LYS A 493 -15.36 29.18 11.94
N ILE A 494 -15.14 27.97 11.39
CA ILE A 494 -16.16 26.96 11.13
C ILE A 494 -15.82 25.70 11.90
N LEU A 495 -16.72 25.24 12.76
CA LEU A 495 -16.59 24.03 13.54
C LEU A 495 -17.60 22.99 13.04
N ILE A 496 -17.14 21.77 12.82
CA ILE A 496 -17.96 20.64 12.39
C ILE A 496 -17.90 19.54 13.45
N LEU A 497 -19.06 19.14 13.94
CA LEU A 497 -19.23 18.09 14.94
C LEU A 497 -20.06 16.95 14.31
N ASP A 498 -19.39 15.88 13.87
CA ASP A 498 -20.06 14.72 13.27
C ASP A 498 -20.24 13.65 14.34
N ASP A 499 -21.47 13.57 14.89
CA ASP A 499 -21.91 12.64 15.94
C ASP A 499 -20.92 12.54 17.13
N ALA A 500 -20.46 13.72 17.55
CA ALA A 500 -19.34 13.89 18.48
C ALA A 500 -19.62 13.39 19.93
N THR A 501 -20.79 12.81 20.22
CA THR A 501 -21.16 12.30 21.55
C THR A 501 -21.65 10.86 21.56
N SER A 502 -21.65 10.17 20.41
CA SER A 502 -22.25 8.81 20.29
C SER A 502 -21.54 7.72 21.08
N ALA A 503 -20.25 7.91 21.35
CA ALA A 503 -19.39 6.90 21.99
C ALA A 503 -19.17 7.15 23.51
N VAL A 504 -19.92 8.09 24.12
CA VAL A 504 -19.80 8.45 25.53
C VAL A 504 -21.05 8.07 26.33
N ASP A 505 -20.88 7.80 27.62
CA ASP A 505 -21.95 7.61 28.58
C ASP A 505 -22.71 8.94 28.83
N MET A 506 -23.94 8.85 29.39
CA MET A 506 -24.82 10.01 29.54
C MET A 506 -24.24 11.10 30.47
N GLU A 507 -23.47 10.74 31.49
CA GLU A 507 -22.85 11.69 32.42
C GLU A 507 -21.75 12.49 31.71
N THR A 508 -20.85 11.79 31.01
CA THR A 508 -19.80 12.40 30.17
C THR A 508 -20.40 13.20 29.01
N GLU A 509 -21.56 12.76 28.44
CA GLU A 509 -22.27 13.51 27.40
C GLU A 509 -22.74 14.87 27.91
N GLN A 510 -23.31 14.94 29.12
CA GLN A 510 -23.73 16.21 29.73
C GLN A 510 -22.54 17.15 29.99
N GLU A 511 -21.42 16.62 30.48
CA GLU A 511 -20.19 17.41 30.66
C GLU A 511 -19.66 17.96 29.32
N ILE A 512 -19.62 17.14 28.27
CA ILE A 512 -19.19 17.56 26.94
C ILE A 512 -20.16 18.57 26.34
N GLN A 513 -21.49 18.37 26.51
CA GLN A 513 -22.50 19.31 26.02
C GLN A 513 -22.41 20.68 26.71
N SER A 514 -22.15 20.73 28.02
CA SER A 514 -21.91 21.99 28.73
C SER A 514 -20.68 22.74 28.20
N GLY A 515 -19.61 21.98 27.83
CA GLY A 515 -18.41 22.51 27.18
C GLY A 515 -18.67 22.98 25.75
N PHE A 516 -19.56 22.32 24.99
CA PHE A 516 -19.86 22.68 23.61
C PHE A 516 -20.45 24.07 23.44
N GLN A 517 -21.28 24.54 24.36
CA GLN A 517 -21.82 25.90 24.29
C GLN A 517 -20.71 26.95 24.32
N GLU A 518 -19.69 26.78 25.15
CA GLU A 518 -18.52 27.66 25.20
C GLU A 518 -17.67 27.53 23.94
N VAL A 519 -17.51 26.32 23.45
CA VAL A 519 -16.75 25.97 22.24
C VAL A 519 -17.37 26.51 20.96
N MET A 520 -18.69 26.49 20.83
CA MET A 520 -19.43 27.00 19.67
C MET A 520 -19.49 28.51 19.62
N ARG A 521 -19.33 29.21 20.75
CA ARG A 521 -19.48 30.67 20.84
C ARG A 521 -18.54 31.38 19.87
N GLY A 522 -19.13 32.21 18.99
CA GLY A 522 -18.41 33.00 17.99
C GLY A 522 -17.88 32.19 16.79
N ARG A 523 -18.33 30.95 16.62
CA ARG A 523 -17.99 30.08 15.48
C ARG A 523 -19.25 29.62 14.79
N THR A 524 -19.24 29.60 13.46
CA THR A 524 -20.32 28.95 12.71
C THR A 524 -20.15 27.43 12.87
N THR A 525 -21.15 26.78 13.47
CA THR A 525 -21.07 25.39 13.88
C THR A 525 -22.07 24.55 13.13
N PHE A 526 -21.61 23.41 12.60
CA PHE A 526 -22.43 22.39 11.97
C PHE A 526 -22.42 21.13 12.84
N ILE A 527 -23.61 20.68 13.27
CA ILE A 527 -23.78 19.51 14.10
C ILE A 527 -24.53 18.43 13.31
N ILE A 528 -23.87 17.30 13.05
CA ILE A 528 -24.56 16.07 12.65
C ILE A 528 -24.85 15.28 13.91
N ALA A 529 -26.08 14.94 14.15
CA ALA A 529 -26.46 14.13 15.30
C ALA A 529 -27.54 13.11 14.96
N HIS A 530 -27.46 11.98 15.63
CA HIS A 530 -28.51 10.97 15.66
C HIS A 530 -29.42 11.13 16.90
N ARG A 531 -28.99 11.95 17.88
CA ARG A 531 -29.74 12.26 19.09
C ARG A 531 -30.24 13.70 19.05
N ILE A 532 -31.52 13.88 19.39
CA ILE A 532 -32.14 15.22 19.44
C ILE A 532 -31.53 16.08 20.54
N SER A 533 -31.04 15.48 21.64
CA SER A 533 -30.37 16.18 22.73
C SER A 533 -29.22 17.07 22.23
N SER A 534 -28.46 16.61 21.26
CA SER A 534 -27.34 17.36 20.68
C SER A 534 -27.77 18.54 19.77
N LEU A 535 -29.01 18.54 19.29
CA LEU A 535 -29.55 19.56 18.38
C LEU A 535 -30.41 20.60 19.05
N ARG A 536 -30.71 20.43 20.33
CA ARG A 536 -31.67 21.29 21.07
C ARG A 536 -31.33 22.79 21.04
N HIS A 537 -30.04 23.10 20.97
CA HIS A 537 -29.53 24.47 20.96
C HIS A 537 -29.16 25.00 19.59
N ALA A 538 -29.51 24.27 18.51
CA ALA A 538 -29.28 24.75 17.15
C ALA A 538 -30.21 25.89 16.79
N ASP A 539 -29.67 26.90 16.11
CA ASP A 539 -30.44 28.05 15.60
C ASP A 539 -31.40 27.63 14.48
N GLU A 540 -30.98 26.63 13.68
CA GLU A 540 -31.79 25.98 12.67
C GLU A 540 -31.43 24.49 12.59
N ILE A 541 -32.44 23.64 12.47
CA ILE A 541 -32.31 22.20 12.25
C ILE A 541 -32.85 21.88 10.86
N LEU A 542 -32.02 21.18 10.08
CA LEU A 542 -32.36 20.67 8.76
C LEU A 542 -32.54 19.14 8.84
N VAL A 543 -33.77 18.69 8.59
CA VAL A 543 -34.10 17.26 8.58
C VAL A 543 -33.93 16.75 7.16
N LEU A 544 -33.00 15.80 7.00
CA LEU A 544 -32.69 15.22 5.69
C LEU A 544 -33.35 13.84 5.51
N ASN A 545 -33.94 13.64 4.36
CA ASN A 545 -34.38 12.34 3.89
C ASN A 545 -34.05 12.18 2.40
N GLU A 546 -33.45 11.03 2.02
CA GLU A 546 -33.07 10.72 0.63
C GLU A 546 -32.34 11.87 -0.09
N GLY A 547 -31.42 12.52 0.60
CA GLY A 547 -30.58 13.59 0.06
C GLY A 547 -31.28 14.96 -0.07
N ARG A 548 -32.47 15.13 0.46
CA ARG A 548 -33.25 16.37 0.42
C ARG A 548 -33.57 16.87 1.82
N VAL A 549 -33.69 18.19 1.97
CA VAL A 549 -34.25 18.81 3.20
C VAL A 549 -35.76 18.65 3.15
N VAL A 550 -36.34 17.91 4.08
CA VAL A 550 -37.79 17.66 4.18
C VAL A 550 -38.50 18.48 5.26
N GLN A 551 -37.76 18.86 6.32
CA GLN A 551 -38.23 19.80 7.34
C GLN A 551 -37.09 20.75 7.73
N ARG A 552 -37.44 21.95 8.15
CA ARG A 552 -36.49 22.94 8.71
C ARG A 552 -37.17 23.77 9.76
N GLY A 553 -36.46 24.19 10.80
CA GLY A 553 -36.95 25.04 11.87
C GLY A 553 -36.14 24.88 13.15
N LYS A 554 -36.57 25.47 14.23
CA LYS A 554 -35.99 25.33 15.57
C LYS A 554 -36.54 24.07 16.26
N HIS A 555 -35.87 23.62 17.30
CA HIS A 555 -36.29 22.46 18.10
C HIS A 555 -37.74 22.60 18.60
N GLU A 556 -38.09 23.74 19.18
CA GLU A 556 -39.43 24.01 19.74
C GLU A 556 -40.53 23.98 18.65
N GLU A 557 -40.25 24.48 17.47
CA GLU A 557 -41.16 24.48 16.32
C GLU A 557 -41.37 23.07 15.75
N LEU A 558 -40.24 22.34 15.59
CA LEU A 558 -40.26 21.03 14.95
C LEU A 558 -40.91 19.92 15.81
N ILE A 559 -40.95 20.10 17.13
CA ILE A 559 -41.67 19.19 18.03
C ILE A 559 -43.19 19.28 17.79
N GLU A 560 -43.71 20.43 17.49
CA GLU A 560 -45.16 20.69 17.33
C GLU A 560 -45.65 20.32 15.94
N ILE A 561 -44.75 20.28 14.94
CA ILE A 561 -45.10 20.03 13.52
C ILE A 561 -45.04 18.53 13.25
N PRO A 562 -46.12 17.87 12.82
CA PRO A 562 -46.09 16.48 12.42
C PRO A 562 -45.04 16.21 11.31
N GLY A 563 -44.19 15.22 11.51
CA GLY A 563 -43.19 14.86 10.52
C GLY A 563 -41.98 14.10 11.11
N PRO A 564 -40.96 13.85 10.29
CA PRO A 564 -39.83 12.99 10.68
C PRO A 564 -39.10 13.46 11.95
N TYR A 565 -39.06 14.76 12.25
CA TYR A 565 -38.45 15.28 13.48
C TYR A 565 -39.23 14.84 14.71
N GLN A 566 -40.56 15.05 14.69
CA GLN A 566 -41.46 14.68 15.78
C GLN A 566 -41.45 13.15 16.01
N ASP A 567 -41.41 12.36 14.92
CA ASP A 567 -41.37 10.91 15.04
C ASP A 567 -40.09 10.45 15.77
N VAL A 568 -38.93 11.00 15.41
CA VAL A 568 -37.66 10.72 16.10
C VAL A 568 -37.70 11.18 17.56
N TYR A 569 -38.29 12.35 17.83
CA TYR A 569 -38.46 12.86 19.19
C TYR A 569 -39.31 11.93 20.05
N ARG A 570 -40.46 11.47 19.54
CA ARG A 570 -41.34 10.53 20.23
C ARG A 570 -40.64 9.21 20.54
N ILE A 571 -39.86 8.69 19.61
CA ILE A 571 -39.11 7.44 19.80
C ILE A 571 -38.02 7.61 20.87
N GLN A 572 -37.27 8.71 20.86
CA GLN A 572 -36.15 8.91 21.80
C GLN A 572 -36.60 9.27 23.23
N TYR A 573 -37.79 9.86 23.37
CA TYR A 573 -38.34 10.28 24.66
C TYR A 573 -39.61 9.51 25.09
N ALA A 574 -39.97 8.42 24.39
CA ALA A 574 -41.16 7.60 24.70
C ALA A 574 -41.17 7.09 26.16
N ASP A 575 -40.03 6.66 26.66
CA ASP A 575 -39.91 6.16 28.04
C ASP A 575 -40.11 7.26 29.07
N HIS A 576 -39.67 8.48 28.80
CA HIS A 576 -39.90 9.64 29.67
C HIS A 576 -41.36 10.11 29.64
N LEU A 577 -42.02 10.05 28.48
CA LEU A 577 -43.42 10.38 28.32
C LEU A 577 -44.35 9.35 28.97
N ALA A 578 -44.01 8.07 28.90
CA ALA A 578 -44.73 6.98 29.57
C ALA A 578 -44.60 7.08 31.10
N GLY A 579 -43.42 7.44 31.60
CA GLY A 579 -43.22 7.67 33.06
C GLY A 579 -43.94 8.90 33.59
N ALA A 580 -44.06 9.99 32.79
CA ALA A 580 -44.79 11.18 33.18
C ALA A 580 -46.32 10.97 33.21
N LEU A 581 -46.84 10.18 32.24
CA LEU A 581 -48.27 9.81 32.22
C LEU A 581 -48.66 8.75 33.27
N GLY A 582 -47.70 7.95 33.74
CA GLY A 582 -47.93 6.97 34.81
C GLY A 582 -48.05 7.59 36.22
N HIS A 583 -47.54 8.77 36.45
CA HIS A 583 -47.64 9.50 37.73
C HIS A 583 -48.88 10.35 37.90
N GLU A 584 -49.65 10.64 36.85
CA GLU A 584 -50.94 11.35 36.93
C GLU A 584 -52.13 10.41 37.20
N GLY A 585 -51.94 9.11 37.22
CA GLY A 585 -52.98 8.09 37.40
C GLY A 585 -53.10 7.48 38.84
N GLU A 586 -52.21 7.79 39.78
CA GLU A 586 -52.21 7.22 41.13
C GLU A 586 -52.54 8.25 42.23
N GLY A 587 -53.19 9.32 41.91
CA GLY A 587 -53.54 10.40 42.85
C GLY A 587 -55.03 10.59 43.10
N ASP A 588 -55.93 9.55 42.96
CA ASP A 588 -57.30 9.58 43.45
C ASP A 588 -57.90 8.14 43.47
N ALA A 589 -57.67 7.41 44.56
CA ALA A 589 -58.54 6.36 45.00
C ALA A 589 -58.34 6.07 46.51
#